data_fdf48cdbb731f31bbf701516e8333d2e
#
_entry.id   fdf48cdbb731f31bbf701516e8333d2e
#
_cell.length_a   1.000
_cell.length_b   1.000
_cell.length_c   1.000
_cell.angle_alpha   90.00
_cell.angle_beta   90.00
_cell.angle_gamma   90.00
#
_symmetry.space_group_name_H-M   'P 1'
#
loop_
_entity.id
_entity.type
_entity.pdbx_description
1 polymer ?
#
loop_
_entity_poly.entity_id
_entity_poly.type
_entity_poly.pdbx_seq_one_letter_code
_entity_poly.pdbx_strand_id
1 'polypeptide(L)'
;MPNLYSNNDDGYITSSTVATWAGARDDTTGGSINTSSTFSSIFTAVSKYASRGGGSTYRVVRSFMYFDTSSITGTVSAATIKIRGGSFNDGSIIAVKSTAFGGDGGTSLSTSDFDAITGYSTGSSLAGNATDYSNTITSTSWSTSGYNDLTGTSDLRTDMQNDNVVIICLMDYTNDYLNSAVGSTTTLNYGGYYANYTGTSRDPYIEYTIAATGYANNVNGVAAANIGKINGVATANIEKVNGI
;
A
#
# COMPACT_ATOMS: atom_id res chain seq x y z
N MET A 1 12.05 -4.76 -14.66
CA MET A 1 11.87 -3.88 -13.47
C MET A 1 12.14 -4.75 -12.25
N PRO A 2 12.88 -4.27 -11.26
CA PRO A 2 13.08 -5.00 -10.01
C PRO A 2 11.77 -5.05 -9.20
N ASN A 3 11.63 -6.11 -8.39
CA ASN A 3 10.51 -6.34 -7.49
C ASN A 3 11.02 -6.27 -6.06
N LEU A 4 10.31 -5.55 -5.22
CA LEU A 4 10.52 -5.48 -3.79
C LEU A 4 9.36 -6.20 -3.11
N TYR A 5 9.61 -7.38 -2.56
CA TYR A 5 8.57 -8.19 -1.91
C TYR A 5 8.28 -7.70 -0.50
N SER A 6 7.01 -7.84 -0.06
CA SER A 6 6.64 -7.55 1.32
C SER A 6 7.25 -8.57 2.28
N ASN A 7 7.37 -8.17 3.54
CA ASN A 7 7.88 -9.05 4.60
C ASN A 7 6.81 -10.07 5.04
N ASN A 8 7.24 -11.18 5.63
CA ASN A 8 6.37 -12.27 6.07
C ASN A 8 5.45 -11.93 7.27
N ASP A 9 5.62 -10.77 7.89
CA ASP A 9 4.79 -10.31 9.01
C ASP A 9 3.53 -9.54 8.57
N ASP A 10 3.23 -9.54 7.27
CA ASP A 10 2.00 -8.98 6.72
C ASP A 10 0.76 -9.53 7.43
N GLY A 11 -0.27 -8.73 7.49
CA GLY A 11 -1.51 -9.17 8.10
C GLY A 11 -2.67 -8.20 7.92
N TYR A 12 -3.79 -8.55 8.53
CA TYR A 12 -4.88 -7.61 8.69
C TYR A 12 -5.36 -7.53 10.13
N ILE A 13 -5.91 -6.37 10.46
CA ILE A 13 -6.53 -6.10 11.76
C ILE A 13 -8.00 -5.82 11.52
N THR A 14 -8.85 -6.45 12.31
CA THR A 14 -10.29 -6.23 12.32
C THR A 14 -10.65 -5.37 13.51
N SER A 15 -11.44 -4.31 13.32
CA SER A 15 -12.02 -3.55 14.44
C SER A 15 -12.88 -4.43 15.33
N SER A 16 -13.15 -3.97 16.54
CA SER A 16 -14.22 -4.52 17.36
C SER A 16 -15.57 -4.42 16.63
N THR A 17 -16.44 -5.41 16.79
CA THR A 17 -17.80 -5.36 16.24
C THR A 17 -18.69 -4.53 17.17
N VAL A 18 -19.12 -3.36 16.71
CA VAL A 18 -19.83 -2.38 17.53
C VAL A 18 -21.08 -1.82 16.84
N ALA A 19 -21.97 -1.20 17.62
CA ALA A 19 -23.28 -0.73 17.13
C ALA A 19 -23.22 0.54 16.27
N THR A 20 -22.09 1.24 16.22
CA THR A 20 -21.93 2.49 15.46
C THR A 20 -20.81 2.41 14.46
N TRP A 21 -20.97 3.12 13.33
CA TRP A 21 -19.91 3.24 12.33
C TRP A 21 -18.63 3.86 12.91
N ALA A 22 -18.76 4.99 13.61
CA ALA A 22 -17.63 5.66 14.23
C ALA A 22 -16.89 4.73 15.21
N GLY A 23 -17.60 3.97 16.03
CA GLY A 23 -16.96 3.02 16.94
C GLY A 23 -16.17 1.91 16.27
N ALA A 24 -16.60 1.45 15.06
CA ALA A 24 -15.87 0.46 14.31
C ALA A 24 -14.69 1.06 13.53
N ARG A 25 -14.90 2.21 12.89
CA ARG A 25 -13.88 2.86 12.07
C ARG A 25 -12.77 3.49 12.92
N ASP A 26 -13.16 4.12 14.00
CA ASP A 26 -12.27 4.89 14.89
C ASP A 26 -11.80 4.05 16.10
N ASP A 27 -11.89 2.73 16.02
CA ASP A 27 -11.31 1.83 17.01
C ASP A 27 -9.80 2.05 17.10
N THR A 28 -9.27 2.22 18.30
CA THR A 28 -7.85 2.53 18.52
C THR A 28 -6.99 1.30 18.74
N THR A 29 -7.61 0.15 19.02
CA THR A 29 -6.86 -1.07 19.37
C THR A 29 -7.23 -2.28 18.53
N GLY A 30 -8.22 -2.17 17.66
CA GLY A 30 -8.75 -3.32 16.93
C GLY A 30 -9.27 -4.45 17.82
N GLY A 31 -10.11 -5.31 17.27
CA GLY A 31 -10.70 -6.46 17.99
C GLY A 31 -9.93 -7.77 17.78
N SER A 32 -9.31 -7.95 16.63
CA SER A 32 -8.53 -9.15 16.30
C SER A 32 -7.53 -8.90 15.19
N ILE A 33 -6.50 -9.73 15.15
CA ILE A 33 -5.43 -9.70 14.15
C ILE A 33 -5.35 -11.05 13.45
N ASN A 34 -4.97 -11.05 12.19
CA ASN A 34 -4.62 -12.26 11.46
C ASN A 34 -3.33 -12.03 10.64
N THR A 35 -2.29 -12.81 10.98
CA THR A 35 -0.99 -12.86 10.30
C THR A 35 -0.69 -14.27 9.81
N SER A 36 -1.69 -15.17 9.79
CA SER A 36 -1.51 -16.59 9.51
C SER A 36 -1.53 -16.92 8.03
N SER A 37 -0.53 -17.64 7.57
CA SER A 37 -0.43 -18.20 6.21
C SER A 37 -1.55 -19.22 5.85
N THR A 38 -2.29 -19.73 6.84
CA THR A 38 -3.42 -20.65 6.59
C THR A 38 -4.64 -19.96 6.01
N PHE A 39 -4.75 -18.64 6.21
CA PHE A 39 -5.74 -17.83 5.49
C PHE A 39 -5.01 -17.09 4.37
N SER A 40 -5.19 -17.53 3.17
CA SER A 40 -4.56 -17.00 1.95
C SER A 40 -5.04 -15.58 1.58
N SER A 41 -5.32 -14.71 2.56
CA SER A 41 -5.89 -13.41 2.18
C SER A 41 -5.41 -12.25 3.06
N ILE A 42 -4.72 -11.30 2.42
CA ILE A 42 -4.89 -9.89 2.76
C ILE A 42 -6.39 -9.64 2.67
N PHE A 43 -6.99 -9.12 3.73
CA PHE A 43 -8.43 -8.91 3.78
C PHE A 43 -8.74 -7.48 4.20
N THR A 44 -9.22 -6.69 3.26
CA THR A 44 -9.68 -5.32 3.53
C THR A 44 -11.19 -5.30 3.34
N ALA A 45 -11.92 -4.84 4.34
CA ALA A 45 -13.38 -4.87 4.31
C ALA A 45 -14.01 -3.80 5.17
N VAL A 46 -15.23 -3.42 4.78
CA VAL A 46 -16.19 -2.72 5.63
C VAL A 46 -17.51 -3.49 5.62
N SER A 47 -18.13 -3.62 6.78
CA SER A 47 -19.34 -4.42 6.91
C SER A 47 -20.35 -3.76 7.82
N LYS A 48 -21.64 -3.91 7.44
CA LYS A 48 -22.79 -3.62 8.27
C LYS A 48 -23.68 -4.85 8.34
N TYR A 49 -23.95 -5.33 9.51
CA TYR A 49 -24.79 -6.50 9.76
C TYR A 49 -26.05 -6.12 10.49
N ALA A 50 -27.17 -6.80 10.18
CA ALA A 50 -28.37 -6.70 10.99
C ALA A 50 -28.16 -7.43 12.32
N SER A 51 -28.49 -6.78 13.43
CA SER A 51 -28.52 -7.40 14.77
C SER A 51 -29.84 -8.04 15.08
N ARG A 52 -29.83 -9.14 15.85
CA ARG A 52 -31.03 -9.69 16.46
C ARG A 52 -31.64 -8.63 17.39
N GLY A 53 -32.84 -8.13 17.05
CA GLY A 53 -33.48 -7.05 17.81
C GLY A 53 -33.59 -5.72 17.05
N GLY A 54 -33.24 -5.65 15.76
CA GLY A 54 -33.53 -4.49 14.90
C GLY A 54 -32.45 -3.42 14.82
N GLY A 55 -31.26 -3.65 15.42
CA GLY A 55 -30.11 -2.77 15.30
C GLY A 55 -29.18 -3.15 14.14
N SER A 56 -28.07 -2.44 14.02
CA SER A 56 -26.96 -2.79 13.11
C SER A 56 -25.66 -2.86 13.90
N THR A 57 -24.73 -3.67 13.43
CA THR A 57 -23.35 -3.71 13.89
C THR A 57 -22.42 -3.46 12.73
N TYR A 58 -21.29 -2.84 13.00
CA TYR A 58 -20.28 -2.44 12.01
C TYR A 58 -18.96 -3.11 12.31
N ARG A 59 -18.19 -3.35 11.27
CA ARG A 59 -16.83 -3.87 11.33
C ARG A 59 -16.01 -3.28 10.19
N VAL A 60 -14.77 -2.91 10.49
CA VAL A 60 -13.76 -2.44 9.53
C VAL A 60 -12.56 -3.38 9.59
N VAL A 61 -11.97 -3.68 8.46
CA VAL A 61 -10.75 -4.50 8.34
C VAL A 61 -9.75 -3.75 7.49
N ARG A 62 -8.54 -3.57 8.01
CA ARG A 62 -7.41 -2.93 7.34
C ARG A 62 -6.27 -3.93 7.22
N SER A 63 -5.62 -3.97 6.07
CA SER A 63 -4.45 -4.82 5.83
C SER A 63 -3.17 -4.00 5.87
N PHE A 64 -2.12 -4.57 6.47
CA PHE A 64 -0.84 -3.91 6.66
C PHE A 64 0.29 -4.76 6.06
N MET A 65 1.21 -4.09 5.40
CA MET A 65 2.40 -4.68 4.78
C MET A 65 3.56 -3.74 4.91
N TYR A 66 4.79 -4.28 5.03
CA TYR A 66 5.98 -3.44 4.93
C TYR A 66 7.01 -4.01 3.95
N PHE A 67 7.83 -3.13 3.43
CA PHE A 67 8.82 -3.40 2.39
C PHE A 67 10.15 -2.79 2.78
N ASP A 68 11.21 -3.59 2.79
CA ASP A 68 12.57 -3.12 3.04
C ASP A 68 13.11 -2.39 1.82
N THR A 69 13.22 -1.08 1.90
CA THR A 69 13.69 -0.18 0.83
C THR A 69 15.16 0.19 0.97
N SER A 70 15.86 -0.29 2.00
CA SER A 70 17.26 0.07 2.33
C SER A 70 18.27 -0.19 1.22
N SER A 71 17.95 -1.13 0.31
CA SER A 71 18.80 -1.45 -0.84
C SER A 71 18.55 -0.56 -2.07
N ILE A 72 17.52 0.28 -2.04
CA ILE A 72 17.18 1.14 -3.18
C ILE A 72 18.18 2.30 -3.25
N THR A 73 18.87 2.39 -4.38
CA THR A 73 19.80 3.49 -4.69
C THR A 73 19.38 4.20 -5.97
N GLY A 74 19.40 5.52 -5.95
CA GLY A 74 19.01 6.36 -7.09
C GLY A 74 17.52 6.78 -7.05
N THR A 75 17.12 7.54 -8.06
CA THR A 75 15.76 8.12 -8.13
C THR A 75 14.74 7.11 -8.62
N VAL A 76 13.74 6.81 -7.81
CA VAL A 76 12.60 5.97 -8.21
C VAL A 76 11.67 6.78 -9.11
N SER A 77 11.66 6.48 -10.41
CA SER A 77 10.86 7.19 -11.42
C SER A 77 9.44 6.63 -11.56
N ALA A 78 9.24 5.35 -11.25
CA ALA A 78 7.93 4.71 -11.24
C ALA A 78 7.87 3.66 -10.13
N ALA A 79 6.69 3.46 -9.55
CA ALA A 79 6.39 2.40 -8.60
C ALA A 79 4.95 1.93 -8.79
N THR A 80 4.69 0.63 -8.63
CA THR A 80 3.35 0.03 -8.68
C THR A 80 3.27 -1.03 -7.59
N ILE A 81 2.29 -0.90 -6.69
CA ILE A 81 2.02 -1.91 -5.68
C ILE A 81 1.22 -3.03 -6.35
N LYS A 82 1.68 -4.25 -6.24
CA LYS A 82 1.12 -5.45 -6.86
C LYS A 82 0.54 -6.37 -5.81
N ILE A 83 -0.77 -6.58 -5.85
CA ILE A 83 -1.49 -7.47 -4.94
C ILE A 83 -2.09 -8.62 -5.73
N ARG A 84 -1.70 -9.85 -5.42
CA ARG A 84 -2.30 -11.06 -5.99
C ARG A 84 -3.70 -11.23 -5.43
N GLY A 85 -4.73 -11.04 -6.27
CA GLY A 85 -6.12 -11.12 -5.83
C GLY A 85 -6.60 -12.55 -5.61
N GLY A 86 -7.50 -12.72 -4.64
CA GLY A 86 -8.15 -13.98 -4.29
C GLY A 86 -9.67 -13.88 -4.30
N SER A 87 -10.22 -12.76 -3.88
CA SER A 87 -11.68 -12.53 -3.83
C SER A 87 -11.99 -11.04 -3.86
N PHE A 88 -13.24 -10.69 -4.15
CA PHE A 88 -13.79 -9.36 -3.91
C PHE A 88 -15.32 -9.41 -3.83
N ASN A 89 -15.92 -8.39 -3.22
CA ASN A 89 -17.35 -8.14 -3.24
C ASN A 89 -17.60 -6.64 -3.16
N ASP A 90 -17.68 -6.00 -4.32
CA ASP A 90 -17.90 -4.55 -4.49
C ASP A 90 -16.92 -3.64 -3.72
N GLY A 91 -17.07 -2.31 -3.84
CA GLY A 91 -16.25 -1.31 -3.17
C GLY A 91 -15.06 -0.83 -3.99
N SER A 92 -14.16 -0.15 -3.33
CA SER A 92 -12.88 0.34 -3.87
C SER A 92 -11.83 0.36 -2.76
N ILE A 93 -10.56 0.18 -3.12
CA ILE A 93 -9.45 0.21 -2.16
C ILE A 93 -8.43 1.28 -2.53
N ILE A 94 -7.68 1.72 -1.53
CA ILE A 94 -6.54 2.62 -1.63
C ILE A 94 -5.42 2.12 -0.71
N ALA A 95 -4.17 2.39 -1.09
CA ALA A 95 -2.99 2.21 -0.25
C ALA A 95 -2.56 3.57 0.31
N VAL A 96 -2.33 3.63 1.61
CA VAL A 96 -1.88 4.83 2.33
C VAL A 96 -0.65 4.53 3.19
N LYS A 97 0.13 5.57 3.53
CA LYS A 97 1.27 5.47 4.46
C LYS A 97 0.80 5.08 5.85
N SER A 98 1.49 4.10 6.45
CA SER A 98 1.22 3.63 7.80
C SER A 98 2.47 3.71 8.68
N THR A 99 2.27 3.73 9.99
CA THR A 99 3.30 3.64 11.04
C THR A 99 3.17 2.34 11.84
N ALA A 100 2.43 1.36 11.34
CA ALA A 100 2.37 0.01 11.91
C ALA A 100 3.77 -0.63 12.01
N PHE A 101 3.87 -1.81 12.61
CA PHE A 101 5.14 -2.53 12.77
C PHE A 101 6.23 -1.72 13.50
N GLY A 102 5.84 -0.83 14.42
CA GLY A 102 6.76 0.06 15.13
C GLY A 102 7.22 1.28 14.31
N GLY A 103 6.72 1.44 13.08
CA GLY A 103 7.10 2.51 12.16
C GLY A 103 8.37 2.24 11.36
N ASP A 104 9.11 1.18 11.67
CA ASP A 104 10.39 0.82 11.03
C ASP A 104 10.46 -0.67 10.61
N GLY A 105 9.38 -1.42 10.77
CA GLY A 105 9.35 -2.87 10.53
C GLY A 105 10.02 -3.71 11.64
N GLY A 106 10.40 -3.08 12.75
CA GLY A 106 11.13 -3.73 13.84
C GLY A 106 10.26 -4.52 14.82
N THR A 107 8.94 -4.42 14.71
CA THR A 107 7.97 -5.15 15.54
C THR A 107 6.96 -5.90 14.68
N SER A 108 6.40 -7.00 15.22
CA SER A 108 5.30 -7.68 14.55
C SER A 108 4.02 -6.82 14.58
N LEU A 109 3.15 -7.01 13.59
CA LEU A 109 1.83 -6.41 13.55
C LEU A 109 1.04 -6.74 14.82
N SER A 110 0.39 -5.75 15.40
CA SER A 110 -0.40 -5.86 16.62
C SER A 110 -1.77 -5.20 16.48
N THR A 111 -2.72 -5.52 17.33
CA THR A 111 -4.05 -4.89 17.29
C THR A 111 -4.00 -3.37 17.53
N SER A 112 -2.99 -2.87 18.24
CA SER A 112 -2.76 -1.43 18.45
C SER A 112 -2.34 -0.69 17.16
N ASP A 113 -2.02 -1.41 16.08
CA ASP A 113 -1.69 -0.79 14.80
C ASP A 113 -2.93 -0.49 13.94
N PHE A 114 -4.14 -0.74 14.45
CA PHE A 114 -5.36 -0.56 13.67
C PHE A 114 -5.53 0.87 13.13
N ASP A 115 -5.20 1.88 13.91
CA ASP A 115 -5.24 3.31 13.54
C ASP A 115 -3.85 3.90 13.23
N ALA A 116 -2.82 3.06 13.13
CA ALA A 116 -1.45 3.47 12.82
C ALA A 116 -1.29 3.90 11.35
N ILE A 117 -2.01 4.95 10.97
CA ILE A 117 -2.05 5.53 9.62
C ILE A 117 -1.60 6.98 9.73
N THR A 118 -0.65 7.36 8.88
CA THR A 118 -0.16 8.75 8.85
C THR A 118 -1.29 9.72 8.50
N GLY A 119 -1.51 10.71 9.37
CA GLY A 119 -2.59 11.69 9.22
C GLY A 119 -3.97 11.21 9.69
N TYR A 120 -4.05 10.04 10.35
CA TYR A 120 -5.30 9.56 10.92
C TYR A 120 -5.82 10.51 12.01
N SER A 121 -7.11 10.79 11.96
CA SER A 121 -7.82 11.56 12.97
C SER A 121 -9.23 11.01 13.16
N THR A 122 -9.59 10.71 14.40
CA THR A 122 -10.92 10.21 14.79
C THR A 122 -12.03 11.10 14.26
N GLY A 123 -13.04 10.50 13.66
CA GLY A 123 -14.21 11.19 13.13
C GLY A 123 -13.99 11.94 11.81
N SER A 124 -12.77 12.00 11.29
CA SER A 124 -12.44 12.76 10.08
C SER A 124 -12.20 11.84 8.87
N SER A 125 -12.46 12.35 7.67
CA SER A 125 -11.98 11.75 6.43
C SER A 125 -10.45 11.81 6.38
N LEU A 126 -9.83 10.83 5.75
CA LEU A 126 -8.39 10.81 5.48
C LEU A 126 -8.02 11.63 4.24
N ALA A 127 -8.99 11.98 3.39
CA ALA A 127 -8.76 12.78 2.19
C ALA A 127 -8.10 14.13 2.54
N GLY A 128 -6.91 14.37 1.98
CA GLY A 128 -6.10 15.55 2.25
C GLY A 128 -5.37 15.55 3.60
N ASN A 129 -5.52 14.50 4.41
CA ASN A 129 -4.83 14.34 5.70
C ASN A 129 -3.85 13.17 5.68
N ALA A 130 -4.23 12.04 5.08
CA ALA A 130 -3.33 10.91 4.91
C ALA A 130 -2.34 11.16 3.77
N THR A 131 -1.23 10.43 3.81
CA THR A 131 -0.30 10.34 2.69
C THR A 131 -0.74 9.17 1.81
N ASP A 132 -1.24 9.47 0.63
CA ASP A 132 -1.71 8.47 -0.32
C ASP A 132 -0.51 7.84 -1.05
N TYR A 133 -0.43 6.51 -1.01
CA TYR A 133 0.61 5.76 -1.71
C TYR A 133 0.15 5.20 -3.05
N SER A 134 -1.16 5.18 -3.31
CA SER A 134 -1.67 4.74 -4.61
C SER A 134 -2.89 5.54 -5.07
N ASN A 135 -3.22 5.40 -6.34
CA ASN A 135 -4.58 5.65 -6.81
C ASN A 135 -5.56 4.60 -6.24
N THR A 136 -6.86 4.86 -6.40
CA THR A 136 -7.91 3.89 -6.03
C THR A 136 -8.06 2.81 -7.11
N ILE A 137 -8.38 1.59 -6.67
CA ILE A 137 -8.82 0.49 -7.54
C ILE A 137 -10.25 0.10 -7.17
N THR A 138 -11.09 -0.15 -8.18
CA THR A 138 -12.51 -0.52 -7.99
C THR A 138 -12.74 -2.00 -8.27
N SER A 139 -13.89 -2.52 -7.85
CA SER A 139 -14.31 -3.90 -8.10
C SER A 139 -14.28 -4.31 -9.57
N THR A 140 -14.59 -3.38 -10.48
CA THR A 140 -14.58 -3.65 -11.93
C THR A 140 -13.19 -3.92 -12.50
N SER A 141 -12.15 -3.45 -11.81
CA SER A 141 -10.74 -3.62 -12.20
C SER A 141 -10.03 -4.72 -11.43
N TRP A 142 -10.67 -5.28 -10.38
CA TRP A 142 -10.04 -6.28 -9.52
C TRP A 142 -10.05 -7.67 -10.13
N SER A 143 -8.88 -8.25 -10.31
CA SER A 143 -8.68 -9.64 -10.74
C SER A 143 -8.58 -10.57 -9.53
N THR A 144 -9.36 -11.64 -9.49
CA THR A 144 -9.27 -12.69 -8.46
C THR A 144 -8.26 -13.79 -8.81
N SER A 145 -7.66 -13.75 -9.99
CA SER A 145 -6.75 -14.79 -10.48
C SER A 145 -5.38 -14.25 -10.93
N GLY A 146 -5.19 -12.93 -10.90
CA GLY A 146 -3.97 -12.23 -11.29
C GLY A 146 -3.51 -11.22 -10.24
N TYR A 147 -2.42 -10.54 -10.55
CA TYR A 147 -2.00 -9.36 -9.79
C TYR A 147 -2.87 -8.16 -10.16
N ASN A 148 -3.14 -7.34 -9.17
CA ASN A 148 -3.85 -6.07 -9.28
C ASN A 148 -2.85 -4.95 -9.07
N ASP A 149 -2.91 -3.94 -9.93
CA ASP A 149 -1.96 -2.85 -10.02
C ASP A 149 -2.52 -1.60 -9.34
N LEU A 150 -1.95 -1.23 -8.18
CA LEU A 150 -2.19 0.07 -7.58
C LEU A 150 -1.03 0.98 -7.97
N THR A 151 -1.30 1.92 -8.88
CA THR A 151 -0.27 2.85 -9.37
C THR A 151 0.22 3.74 -8.23
N GLY A 152 1.52 3.72 -7.99
CA GLY A 152 2.16 4.46 -6.90
C GLY A 152 2.22 5.96 -7.17
N THR A 153 1.98 6.73 -6.11
CA THR A 153 2.07 8.20 -6.11
C THR A 153 3.52 8.69 -6.09
N SER A 154 3.70 10.02 -6.14
CA SER A 154 4.99 10.66 -5.89
C SER A 154 5.48 10.40 -4.46
N ASP A 155 4.59 10.37 -3.49
CA ASP A 155 4.93 10.20 -2.08
C ASP A 155 5.48 8.79 -1.82
N LEU A 156 4.83 7.74 -2.38
CA LEU A 156 5.40 6.39 -2.33
C LEU A 156 6.83 6.36 -2.89
N ARG A 157 7.05 6.96 -4.08
CA ARG A 157 8.38 6.96 -4.70
C ARG A 157 9.41 7.73 -3.89
N THR A 158 9.02 8.84 -3.27
CA THR A 158 9.87 9.65 -2.41
C THR A 158 10.29 8.87 -1.16
N ASP A 159 9.33 8.21 -0.50
CA ASP A 159 9.61 7.42 0.70
C ASP A 159 10.45 6.18 0.37
N MET A 160 10.19 5.50 -0.77
CA MET A 160 11.06 4.41 -1.25
C MET A 160 12.53 4.81 -1.45
N GLN A 161 12.82 6.08 -1.72
CA GLN A 161 14.18 6.59 -1.90
C GLN A 161 14.84 7.02 -0.58
N ASN A 162 14.04 7.53 0.36
CA ASN A 162 14.54 8.25 1.52
C ASN A 162 14.44 7.45 2.81
N ASP A 163 13.48 6.53 2.89
CA ASP A 163 13.22 5.72 4.06
C ASP A 163 13.79 4.30 3.85
N ASN A 164 14.26 3.66 4.91
CA ASN A 164 14.73 2.27 4.86
C ASN A 164 13.58 1.27 4.78
N VAL A 165 12.37 1.69 5.11
CA VAL A 165 11.16 0.87 5.11
C VAL A 165 9.98 1.70 4.63
N VAL A 166 9.18 1.12 3.76
CA VAL A 166 7.86 1.63 3.36
C VAL A 166 6.79 0.75 3.98
N ILE A 167 5.87 1.34 4.73
CA ILE A 167 4.76 0.64 5.38
C ILE A 167 3.45 1.12 4.79
N ILE A 168 2.63 0.15 4.37
CA ILE A 168 1.37 0.37 3.66
C ILE A 168 0.20 -0.14 4.48
N CYS A 169 -0.85 0.68 4.61
CA CYS A 169 -2.19 0.23 4.96
C CYS A 169 -3.06 0.19 3.72
N LEU A 170 -3.66 -0.96 3.42
CA LEU A 170 -4.76 -1.07 2.45
C LEU A 170 -6.09 -0.95 3.17
N MET A 171 -6.97 -0.09 2.65
CA MET A 171 -8.28 0.17 3.25
C MET A 171 -9.35 0.41 2.18
N ASP A 172 -10.62 0.25 2.57
CA ASP A 172 -11.74 0.65 1.72
C ASP A 172 -11.73 2.16 1.52
N TYR A 173 -11.80 2.58 0.25
CA TYR A 173 -11.74 3.99 -0.09
C TYR A 173 -13.02 4.74 0.28
N THR A 174 -14.16 4.19 -0.12
CA THR A 174 -15.44 4.92 -0.03
C THR A 174 -15.91 5.09 1.40
N ASN A 175 -15.80 4.04 2.20
CA ASN A 175 -16.36 4.04 3.54
C ASN A 175 -15.29 4.36 4.59
N ASP A 176 -14.16 3.67 4.59
CA ASP A 176 -13.14 3.84 5.62
C ASP A 176 -12.31 5.12 5.39
N TYR A 177 -11.70 5.27 4.21
CA TYR A 177 -10.85 6.43 3.88
C TYR A 177 -11.66 7.75 3.87
N LEU A 178 -12.81 7.79 3.19
CA LEU A 178 -13.67 8.98 3.15
C LEU A 178 -14.57 9.15 4.38
N ASN A 179 -14.54 8.22 5.34
CA ASN A 179 -15.39 8.22 6.54
C ASN A 179 -16.89 8.28 6.22
N SER A 180 -17.35 7.48 5.29
CA SER A 180 -18.76 7.40 4.89
C SER A 180 -19.37 6.09 5.38
N ALA A 181 -20.31 6.16 6.31
CA ALA A 181 -20.91 4.96 6.89
C ALA A 181 -21.57 4.07 5.82
N VAL A 182 -21.44 2.75 5.97
CA VAL A 182 -22.10 1.78 5.09
C VAL A 182 -23.61 1.91 5.20
N GLY A 183 -24.28 2.26 4.11
CA GLY A 183 -25.71 2.59 4.09
C GLY A 183 -26.65 1.40 4.26
N SER A 184 -26.32 0.25 3.68
CA SER A 184 -27.14 -0.97 3.68
C SER A 184 -26.44 -2.11 4.41
N THR A 185 -27.21 -3.12 4.81
CA THR A 185 -26.63 -4.37 5.35
C THR A 185 -25.88 -5.09 4.24
N THR A 186 -24.55 -5.05 4.30
CA THR A 186 -23.66 -5.62 3.29
C THR A 186 -22.24 -5.79 3.86
N THR A 187 -21.41 -6.51 3.13
CA THR A 187 -19.98 -6.57 3.31
C THR A 187 -19.33 -6.23 1.97
N LEU A 188 -18.52 -5.17 1.95
CA LEU A 188 -17.65 -4.81 0.84
C LEU A 188 -16.26 -5.31 1.19
N ASN A 189 -15.60 -6.05 0.30
CA ASN A 189 -14.29 -6.63 0.62
C ASN A 189 -13.42 -6.88 -0.59
N TYR A 190 -12.12 -6.87 -0.35
CA TYR A 190 -11.06 -7.33 -1.24
C TYR A 190 -10.18 -8.32 -0.50
N GLY A 191 -9.86 -9.43 -1.11
CA GLY A 191 -8.93 -10.43 -0.59
C GLY A 191 -7.78 -10.64 -1.55
N GLY A 192 -6.59 -10.76 -1.00
CA GLY A 192 -5.34 -11.04 -1.71
C GLY A 192 -4.51 -12.07 -0.95
N TYR A 193 -3.25 -12.23 -1.31
CA TYR A 193 -2.33 -13.18 -0.67
C TYR A 193 -1.25 -12.46 0.13
N TYR A 194 -0.83 -13.05 1.23
CA TYR A 194 0.27 -12.59 2.06
C TYR A 194 1.63 -13.06 1.55
N ALA A 195 2.69 -12.39 1.98
CA ALA A 195 4.07 -12.78 1.71
C ALA A 195 4.45 -14.14 2.31
N ASN A 196 3.88 -14.52 3.45
CA ASN A 196 4.11 -15.82 4.06
C ASN A 196 3.24 -16.97 3.48
N TYR A 197 2.47 -16.71 2.43
CA TYR A 197 1.83 -17.77 1.66
C TYR A 197 2.89 -18.58 0.91
N THR A 198 2.63 -19.81 0.57
CA THR A 198 3.64 -20.76 0.05
C THR A 198 4.41 -20.22 -1.17
N GLY A 199 5.65 -19.82 -0.98
CA GLY A 199 6.56 -19.30 -2.01
C GLY A 199 6.20 -17.90 -2.51
N THR A 200 7.07 -17.27 -3.30
CA THR A 200 6.96 -15.85 -3.73
C THR A 200 5.97 -15.61 -4.89
N SER A 201 5.35 -16.66 -5.45
CA SER A 201 4.49 -16.53 -6.65
C SER A 201 3.18 -15.75 -6.41
N ARG A 202 2.86 -15.45 -5.16
CA ARG A 202 1.63 -14.74 -4.76
C ARG A 202 1.89 -13.60 -3.79
N ASP A 203 3.14 -13.40 -3.39
CA ASP A 203 3.50 -12.37 -2.42
C ASP A 203 3.19 -10.98 -2.97
N PRO A 204 2.71 -10.07 -2.13
CA PRO A 204 2.65 -8.66 -2.48
C PRO A 204 4.05 -8.14 -2.80
N TYR A 205 4.16 -7.28 -3.80
CA TYR A 205 5.42 -6.63 -4.11
C TYR A 205 5.22 -5.24 -4.69
N ILE A 206 6.26 -4.42 -4.61
CA ILE A 206 6.34 -3.17 -5.35
C ILE A 206 7.25 -3.39 -6.54
N GLU A 207 6.70 -3.25 -7.75
CA GLU A 207 7.47 -3.15 -8.97
C GLU A 207 7.90 -1.70 -9.16
N TYR A 208 9.22 -1.46 -9.39
CA TYR A 208 9.70 -0.09 -9.50
C TYR A 208 10.74 0.09 -10.60
N THR A 209 10.95 1.33 -10.99
CA THR A 209 11.97 1.72 -11.97
C THR A 209 12.86 2.79 -11.37
N ILE A 210 14.16 2.60 -11.46
CA ILE A 210 15.14 3.64 -11.18
C ILE A 210 15.33 4.48 -12.43
N ALA A 211 15.29 5.81 -12.29
CA ALA A 211 15.61 6.71 -13.37
C ALA A 211 17.05 6.45 -13.84
N ALA A 212 17.22 6.37 -15.14
CA ALA A 212 18.56 6.26 -15.69
C ALA A 212 19.38 7.49 -15.25
N THR A 213 20.50 7.26 -14.60
CA THR A 213 21.47 8.31 -14.36
C THR A 213 22.11 8.65 -15.70
N GLY A 214 21.72 9.80 -16.26
CA GLY A 214 22.38 10.30 -17.46
C GLY A 214 23.86 10.60 -17.21
N TYR A 215 24.60 10.80 -18.28
CA TYR A 215 26.01 11.22 -18.22
C TYR A 215 26.16 12.49 -17.37
N ALA A 216 26.89 12.39 -16.28
CA ALA A 216 26.96 13.43 -15.24
C ALA A 216 28.07 14.49 -15.51
N ASN A 217 28.96 14.29 -16.47
CA ASN A 217 30.10 15.16 -16.71
C ASN A 217 29.82 16.21 -17.76
N ASN A 218 30.48 17.38 -17.63
CA ASN A 218 30.49 18.39 -18.69
C ASN A 218 31.27 17.91 -19.90
N VAL A 219 30.80 18.24 -21.11
CA VAL A 219 31.52 17.98 -22.35
C VAL A 219 31.84 19.32 -23.03
N ASN A 220 33.10 19.59 -23.23
CA ASN A 220 33.59 20.85 -23.85
C ASN A 220 32.98 22.13 -23.23
N GLY A 221 32.82 22.13 -21.89
CA GLY A 221 32.25 23.26 -21.16
C GLY A 221 30.71 23.32 -21.17
N VAL A 222 30.01 22.42 -21.84
CA VAL A 222 28.55 22.31 -21.77
C VAL A 222 28.20 21.45 -20.58
N ALA A 223 27.32 21.98 -19.69
CA ALA A 223 26.87 21.27 -18.54
C ALA A 223 26.09 20.00 -18.95
N ALA A 224 26.29 18.91 -18.22
CA ALA A 224 25.64 17.59 -18.47
C ALA A 224 24.12 17.70 -18.67
N ALA A 225 23.44 18.52 -17.87
CA ALA A 225 21.99 18.74 -17.99
C ALA A 225 21.53 19.30 -19.35
N ASN A 226 22.43 19.91 -20.11
CA ASN A 226 22.15 20.49 -21.43
C ASN A 226 22.61 19.61 -22.59
N ILE A 227 23.12 18.41 -22.29
CA ILE A 227 23.61 17.46 -23.32
C ILE A 227 22.56 16.37 -23.51
N GLY A 228 21.82 16.41 -24.60
CA GLY A 228 20.83 15.39 -24.92
C GLY A 228 21.42 14.10 -25.50
N LYS A 229 22.55 14.21 -26.23
CA LYS A 229 23.22 13.09 -26.89
C LYS A 229 24.73 13.32 -27.01
N ILE A 230 25.51 12.24 -26.92
CA ILE A 230 26.95 12.22 -27.26
C ILE A 230 27.14 11.19 -28.36
N ASN A 231 27.70 11.61 -29.50
CA ASN A 231 27.90 10.75 -30.67
C ASN A 231 26.64 9.99 -31.11
N GLY A 232 25.47 10.62 -30.99
CA GLY A 232 24.18 10.03 -31.36
C GLY A 232 23.53 9.13 -30.30
N VAL A 233 24.23 8.78 -29.21
CA VAL A 233 23.71 8.01 -28.10
C VAL A 233 23.11 8.99 -27.06
N ALA A 234 21.86 8.74 -26.65
CA ALA A 234 21.22 9.54 -25.60
C ALA A 234 22.04 9.46 -24.30
N THR A 235 22.22 10.60 -23.61
CA THR A 235 23.05 10.67 -22.39
C THR A 235 22.53 9.79 -21.28
N ALA A 236 21.22 9.55 -21.20
CA ALA A 236 20.60 8.58 -20.28
C ALA A 236 21.17 7.15 -20.41
N ASN A 237 21.76 6.80 -21.54
CA ASN A 237 22.29 5.45 -21.83
C ASN A 237 23.82 5.40 -21.81
N ILE A 238 24.49 6.46 -21.30
CA ILE A 238 25.96 6.56 -21.27
C ILE A 238 26.41 6.51 -19.81
N GLU A 239 27.08 5.42 -19.44
CA GLU A 239 27.73 5.31 -18.11
C GLU A 239 29.10 5.96 -18.07
N LYS A 240 29.88 5.83 -19.15
CA LYS A 240 31.24 6.38 -19.27
C LYS A 240 31.53 6.83 -20.68
N VAL A 241 32.31 7.89 -20.81
CA VAL A 241 32.93 8.30 -22.07
C VAL A 241 34.46 8.31 -21.88
N ASN A 242 35.17 7.53 -22.68
CA ASN A 242 36.65 7.44 -22.71
C ASN A 242 37.31 7.15 -21.33
N GLY A 243 36.66 6.34 -20.50
CA GLY A 243 37.25 5.89 -19.23
C GLY A 243 37.29 6.91 -18.09
N ILE A 244 36.59 8.04 -18.23
CA ILE A 244 36.42 9.04 -17.17
C ILE A 244 35.12 8.76 -16.40
#